data_16d1bddff3ffc80c6441ce8abef2a4bf
#
_entry.id   16d1bddff3ffc80c6441ce8abef2a4bf
#
_cell.length_a   1.000
_cell.length_b   1.000
_cell.length_c   1.000
_cell.angle_alpha   90.00
_cell.angle_beta   90.00
_cell.angle_gamma   90.00
#
_symmetry.space_group_name_H-M   'P 1'
#
loop_
_entity.id
_entity.type
_entity.pdbx_description
1 polymer ?
#
loop_
_entity_poly.entity_id
_entity_poly.type
_entity_poly.pdbx_seq_one_letter_code
_entity_poly.pdbx_strand_id
1 'polypeptide(L)'
;MVIIYIHGASATKESFTHIKEHLGGNDILISYNSANGFDQNLSLMIEQLQHTENMFFVSHSLGGIYALHLANHFYSQTLGGVSLSTPYGGSREADFARYFLPFNRLMKDIGVLSDPIAKVKQLKLPNNWTNVVTTVGASPWIHESNDGVVTIRSMRFRSDMELVELPLNHYEVVLSNQTVDIIKERIQRTND
;
A
#
# COMPACT_ATOMS: atom_id res chain seq x y z
N MET A 1 -1.66 -15.50 -13.14
CA MET A 1 -1.44 -14.34 -12.24
C MET A 1 -2.44 -14.42 -11.10
N VAL A 2 -1.99 -14.12 -9.88
CA VAL A 2 -2.82 -14.02 -8.67
C VAL A 2 -2.75 -12.59 -8.18
N ILE A 3 -3.90 -11.93 -7.94
CA ILE A 3 -3.94 -10.57 -7.39
C ILE A 3 -3.94 -10.64 -5.87
N ILE A 4 -2.98 -9.98 -5.24
CA ILE A 4 -2.82 -9.95 -3.78
C ILE A 4 -3.30 -8.59 -3.27
N TYR A 5 -4.40 -8.57 -2.51
CA TYR A 5 -4.94 -7.35 -1.92
C TYR A 5 -4.49 -7.19 -0.46
N ILE A 6 -3.95 -6.00 -0.10
CA ILE A 6 -3.51 -5.69 1.26
C ILE A 6 -4.07 -4.34 1.69
N HIS A 7 -5.00 -4.37 2.65
CA HIS A 7 -5.70 -3.18 3.13
C HIS A 7 -4.82 -2.26 4.01
N GLY A 8 -5.29 -1.04 4.22
CA GLY A 8 -4.64 -0.07 5.10
C GLY A 8 -4.85 -0.34 6.59
N ALA A 9 -4.22 0.48 7.44
CA ALA A 9 -4.43 0.43 8.88
C ALA A 9 -5.90 0.68 9.22
N SER A 10 -6.43 -0.03 10.20
CA SER A 10 -7.83 0.07 10.66
C SER A 10 -8.90 -0.17 9.58
N ALA A 11 -8.51 -0.62 8.41
CA ALA A 11 -9.39 -1.07 7.35
C ALA A 11 -9.51 -2.59 7.37
N THR A 12 -10.35 -3.11 6.50
CA THR A 12 -10.52 -4.55 6.31
C THR A 12 -10.41 -4.89 4.82
N LYS A 13 -10.37 -6.17 4.50
CA LYS A 13 -10.32 -6.65 3.12
C LYS A 13 -11.50 -6.19 2.26
N GLU A 14 -12.64 -5.88 2.88
CA GLU A 14 -13.84 -5.36 2.23
C GLU A 14 -13.61 -3.98 1.57
N SER A 15 -12.55 -3.25 1.96
CA SER A 15 -12.14 -1.99 1.30
C SER A 15 -11.91 -2.15 -0.20
N PHE A 16 -11.56 -3.35 -0.66
CA PHE A 16 -11.29 -3.64 -2.07
C PHE A 16 -12.49 -4.19 -2.84
N THR A 17 -13.69 -4.26 -2.25
CA THR A 17 -14.88 -4.83 -2.91
C THR A 17 -15.11 -4.21 -4.28
N HIS A 18 -15.11 -2.88 -4.37
CA HIS A 18 -15.29 -2.17 -5.64
C HIS A 18 -14.23 -2.55 -6.70
N ILE A 19 -12.96 -2.50 -6.35
CA ILE A 19 -11.85 -2.84 -7.26
C ILE A 19 -11.96 -4.30 -7.70
N LYS A 20 -12.18 -5.20 -6.75
CA LYS A 20 -12.29 -6.64 -7.00
C LYS A 20 -13.43 -6.99 -7.95
N GLU A 21 -14.61 -6.40 -7.75
CA GLU A 21 -15.78 -6.61 -8.63
C GLU A 21 -15.50 -6.22 -10.08
N HIS A 22 -14.65 -5.21 -10.31
CA HIS A 22 -14.31 -4.73 -11.64
C HIS A 22 -13.13 -5.44 -12.29
N LEU A 23 -12.21 -6.02 -11.50
CA LEU A 23 -11.07 -6.75 -12.02
C LEU A 23 -11.40 -8.22 -12.29
N GLY A 24 -12.14 -8.85 -11.40
CA GLY A 24 -12.38 -10.30 -11.43
C GLY A 24 -11.08 -11.11 -11.29
N GLY A 25 -11.18 -12.43 -11.48
CA GLY A 25 -10.02 -13.30 -11.57
C GLY A 25 -9.67 -14.02 -10.27
N ASN A 26 -8.45 -14.59 -10.22
CA ASN A 26 -7.94 -15.30 -9.05
C ASN A 26 -7.28 -14.30 -8.10
N ASP A 27 -7.72 -14.28 -6.84
CA ASP A 27 -7.27 -13.31 -5.86
C ASP A 27 -7.06 -13.88 -4.46
N ILE A 28 -6.18 -13.23 -3.69
CA ILE A 28 -5.97 -13.46 -2.26
C ILE A 28 -6.15 -12.13 -1.53
N LEU A 29 -7.11 -12.09 -0.61
CA LEU A 29 -7.30 -10.93 0.26
C LEU A 29 -6.58 -11.17 1.59
N ILE A 30 -5.49 -10.47 1.79
CA ILE A 30 -4.72 -10.52 3.04
C ILE A 30 -5.46 -9.72 4.11
N SER A 31 -5.75 -10.39 5.22
CA SER A 31 -6.27 -9.76 6.43
C SER A 31 -5.24 -9.84 7.54
N TYR A 32 -5.00 -8.74 8.25
CA TYR A 32 -4.05 -8.70 9.34
C TYR A 32 -4.60 -7.93 10.54
N ASN A 33 -4.11 -8.27 11.72
CA ASN A 33 -4.53 -7.59 12.95
C ASN A 33 -3.56 -6.44 13.25
N SER A 34 -4.07 -5.23 13.23
CA SER A 34 -3.30 -4.02 13.57
C SER A 34 -2.80 -3.99 15.03
N ALA A 35 -3.31 -4.86 15.92
CA ALA A 35 -2.78 -5.00 17.28
C ALA A 35 -1.44 -5.77 17.33
N ASN A 36 -1.13 -6.55 16.31
CA ASN A 36 0.17 -7.20 16.16
C ASN A 36 1.20 -6.16 15.68
N GLY A 37 2.48 -6.39 15.98
CA GLY A 37 3.58 -5.60 15.42
C GLY A 37 3.75 -5.87 13.91
N PHE A 38 4.49 -4.97 13.23
CA PHE A 38 4.73 -5.07 11.80
C PHE A 38 5.37 -6.42 11.40
N ASP A 39 6.45 -6.80 12.06
CA ASP A 39 7.21 -8.03 11.73
C ASP A 39 6.38 -9.30 11.93
N GLN A 40 5.53 -9.35 12.96
CA GLN A 40 4.65 -10.49 13.19
C GLN A 40 3.63 -10.64 12.06
N ASN A 41 2.98 -9.54 11.66
CA ASN A 41 2.05 -9.55 10.53
C ASN A 41 2.76 -9.92 9.23
N LEU A 42 3.95 -9.36 8.98
CA LEU A 42 4.73 -9.67 7.78
C LEU A 42 5.08 -11.17 7.71
N SER A 43 5.49 -11.77 8.82
CA SER A 43 5.80 -13.20 8.90
C SER A 43 4.59 -14.09 8.56
N LEU A 44 3.41 -13.75 9.08
CA LEU A 44 2.16 -14.45 8.77
C LEU A 44 1.75 -14.30 7.29
N MET A 45 1.96 -13.12 6.70
CA MET A 45 1.72 -12.89 5.28
C MET A 45 2.69 -13.69 4.40
N ILE A 46 3.96 -13.78 4.78
CA ILE A 46 4.96 -14.61 4.08
C ILE A 46 4.54 -16.08 4.11
N GLU A 47 4.14 -16.60 5.27
CA GLU A 47 3.65 -17.97 5.39
C GLU A 47 2.42 -18.23 4.50
N GLN A 48 1.47 -17.28 4.47
CA GLN A 48 0.27 -17.39 3.62
C GLN A 48 0.60 -17.44 2.14
N LEU A 49 1.64 -16.72 1.69
CA LEU A 49 1.99 -16.56 0.27
C LEU A 49 3.10 -17.48 -0.22
N GLN A 50 3.72 -18.29 0.64
CA GLN A 50 4.93 -19.08 0.34
C GLN A 50 4.86 -20.03 -0.88
N HIS A 51 3.65 -20.40 -1.30
CA HIS A 51 3.42 -21.27 -2.48
C HIS A 51 2.71 -20.55 -3.62
N THR A 52 2.65 -19.20 -3.57
CA THR A 52 1.96 -18.40 -4.58
C THR A 52 2.96 -17.88 -5.61
N GLU A 53 2.68 -18.17 -6.86
CA GLU A 53 3.47 -17.73 -8.01
C GLU A 53 2.72 -16.67 -8.82
N ASN A 54 3.46 -15.87 -9.60
CA ASN A 54 2.91 -14.86 -10.51
C ASN A 54 1.99 -13.87 -9.79
N MET A 55 2.49 -13.29 -8.67
CA MET A 55 1.77 -12.35 -7.82
C MET A 55 1.77 -10.93 -8.41
N PHE A 56 0.61 -10.29 -8.39
CA PHE A 56 0.46 -8.86 -8.64
C PHE A 56 -0.19 -8.19 -7.42
N PHE A 57 0.47 -7.21 -6.83
CA PHE A 57 0.01 -6.59 -5.60
C PHE A 57 -0.90 -5.39 -5.87
N VAL A 58 -2.05 -5.33 -5.18
CA VAL A 58 -2.92 -4.15 -5.08
C VAL A 58 -3.07 -3.81 -3.61
N SER A 59 -2.57 -2.66 -3.20
CA SER A 59 -2.44 -2.33 -1.79
C SER A 59 -2.84 -0.90 -1.49
N HIS A 60 -3.30 -0.63 -0.27
CA HIS A 60 -3.73 0.69 0.15
C HIS A 60 -2.99 1.13 1.42
N SER A 61 -2.53 2.38 1.44
CA SER A 61 -1.95 3.01 2.64
C SER A 61 -0.84 2.16 3.26
N LEU A 62 -0.95 1.77 4.54
CA LEU A 62 -0.01 0.86 5.21
C LEU A 62 0.17 -0.48 4.48
N GLY A 63 -0.89 -0.96 3.82
CA GLY A 63 -0.82 -2.18 3.02
C GLY A 63 0.25 -2.12 1.93
N GLY A 64 0.55 -0.92 1.39
CA GLY A 64 1.62 -0.73 0.42
C GLY A 64 3.03 -0.90 0.99
N ILE A 65 3.21 -0.61 2.28
CA ILE A 65 4.47 -0.89 2.97
C ILE A 65 4.69 -2.41 3.08
N TYR A 66 3.65 -3.16 3.53
CA TYR A 66 3.70 -4.63 3.53
C TYR A 66 3.92 -5.20 2.14
N ALA A 67 3.17 -4.71 1.14
CA ALA A 67 3.26 -5.19 -0.24
C ALA A 67 4.69 -5.08 -0.78
N LEU A 68 5.40 -3.99 -0.49
CA LEU A 68 6.77 -3.82 -0.96
C LEU A 68 7.76 -4.76 -0.24
N HIS A 69 7.58 -5.00 1.07
CA HIS A 69 8.38 -6.01 1.79
C HIS A 69 8.15 -7.42 1.24
N LEU A 70 6.88 -7.78 0.98
CA LEU A 70 6.51 -9.07 0.39
C LEU A 70 7.05 -9.22 -1.04
N ALA A 71 6.89 -8.19 -1.87
CA ALA A 71 7.40 -8.18 -3.23
C ALA A 71 8.93 -8.30 -3.28
N ASN A 72 9.65 -7.74 -2.31
CA ASN A 72 11.09 -7.93 -2.20
C ASN A 72 11.46 -9.33 -1.70
N HIS A 73 10.69 -9.90 -0.78
CA HIS A 73 10.88 -11.27 -0.29
C HIS A 73 10.62 -12.30 -1.40
N PHE A 74 9.54 -12.13 -2.16
CA PHE A 74 9.11 -12.98 -3.27
C PHE A 74 9.47 -12.36 -4.63
N TYR A 75 10.69 -11.82 -4.78
CA TYR A 75 11.06 -11.00 -5.93
C TYR A 75 10.85 -11.72 -7.26
N SER A 76 11.23 -13.01 -7.36
CA SER A 76 11.10 -13.81 -8.58
C SER A 76 9.65 -14.24 -8.89
N GLN A 77 8.78 -14.27 -7.88
CA GLN A 77 7.37 -14.62 -8.02
C GLN A 77 6.47 -13.40 -8.22
N THR A 78 7.04 -12.18 -8.11
CA THR A 78 6.28 -10.93 -8.21
C THR A 78 6.37 -10.33 -9.61
N LEU A 79 5.22 -10.13 -10.24
CA LEU A 79 5.10 -9.52 -11.56
C LEU A 79 5.08 -7.98 -11.50
N GLY A 80 4.62 -7.41 -10.39
CA GLY A 80 4.49 -5.96 -10.20
C GLY A 80 3.43 -5.62 -9.15
N GLY A 81 3.02 -4.35 -9.13
CA GLY A 81 1.96 -3.92 -8.22
C GLY A 81 1.54 -2.47 -8.38
N VAL A 82 0.37 -2.19 -7.81
CA VAL A 82 -0.18 -0.85 -7.65
C VAL A 82 -0.44 -0.59 -6.18
N SER A 83 0.21 0.41 -5.64
CA SER A 83 -0.05 0.93 -4.30
C SER A 83 -0.87 2.21 -4.38
N LEU A 84 -1.84 2.34 -3.49
CA LEU A 84 -2.79 3.43 -3.43
C LEU A 84 -2.51 4.25 -2.18
N SER A 85 -2.22 5.52 -2.32
CA SER A 85 -1.99 6.46 -1.19
C SER A 85 -0.96 5.97 -0.17
N THR A 86 0.10 5.27 -0.60
CA THR A 86 1.07 4.65 0.30
C THR A 86 2.16 5.64 0.73
N PRO A 87 2.39 5.83 2.04
CA PRO A 87 3.38 6.76 2.58
C PRO A 87 4.80 6.17 2.61
N TYR A 88 5.45 5.97 1.48
CA TYR A 88 6.80 5.39 1.41
C TYR A 88 7.89 6.23 2.09
N GLY A 89 7.67 7.53 2.24
CA GLY A 89 8.55 8.42 3.00
C GLY A 89 8.40 8.30 4.52
N GLY A 90 7.38 7.60 4.98
CA GLY A 90 6.93 7.61 6.35
C GLY A 90 6.22 8.94 6.70
N SER A 91 5.71 9.06 7.90
CA SER A 91 5.22 10.32 8.45
C SER A 91 6.31 10.96 9.29
N ARG A 92 6.64 12.23 9.04
CA ARG A 92 7.56 13.00 9.89
C ARG A 92 6.95 13.31 11.24
N GLU A 93 5.65 13.30 11.30
CA GLU A 93 4.91 13.66 12.48
C GLU A 93 4.33 12.37 13.07
N ALA A 94 4.64 12.10 14.31
CA ALA A 94 3.98 11.07 15.12
C ALA A 94 2.44 11.19 15.10
N ASP A 95 1.93 12.17 14.37
CA ASP A 95 0.53 12.54 14.23
C ASP A 95 -0.30 11.54 13.42
N PHE A 96 0.30 10.86 12.43
CA PHE A 96 -0.38 9.74 11.76
C PHE A 96 -0.75 8.65 12.78
N ALA A 97 0.17 8.33 13.67
CA ALA A 97 -0.04 7.33 14.72
C ALA A 97 -1.05 7.79 15.79
N ARG A 98 -1.02 9.07 16.18
CA ARG A 98 -1.95 9.63 17.19
C ARG A 98 -3.38 9.71 16.70
N TYR A 99 -3.57 10.01 15.41
CA TYR A 99 -4.90 10.29 14.87
C TYR A 99 -5.72 9.01 14.65
N PHE A 100 -5.06 7.91 14.24
CA PHE A 100 -5.78 6.70 13.85
C PHE A 100 -5.84 5.64 14.96
N LEU A 101 -4.82 5.51 15.82
CA LEU A 101 -4.78 4.42 16.80
C LEU A 101 -3.82 4.72 17.97
N PRO A 102 -4.22 5.50 18.98
CA PRO A 102 -3.34 5.89 20.10
C PRO A 102 -2.82 4.70 20.94
N PHE A 103 -3.40 3.51 20.78
CA PHE A 103 -3.08 2.30 21.56
C PHE A 103 -2.50 1.15 20.71
N ASN A 104 -2.20 1.37 19.43
CA ASN A 104 -1.83 0.28 18.55
C ASN A 104 -0.29 0.16 18.41
N ARG A 105 0.23 -1.05 18.68
CA ARG A 105 1.64 -1.42 18.57
C ARG A 105 2.21 -1.15 17.16
N LEU A 106 1.41 -1.42 16.13
CA LEU A 106 1.77 -1.22 14.73
C LEU A 106 2.16 0.24 14.42
N MET A 107 1.57 1.21 15.11
CA MET A 107 1.86 2.63 14.87
C MET A 107 3.24 3.06 15.36
N LYS A 108 3.79 2.37 16.35
CA LYS A 108 5.19 2.61 16.79
C LYS A 108 6.17 2.13 15.71
N ASP A 109 5.77 1.13 14.93
CA ASP A 109 6.61 0.50 13.93
C ASP A 109 6.57 1.22 12.57
N ILE A 110 5.69 2.23 12.39
CA ILE A 110 5.52 2.98 11.13
C ILE A 110 6.07 4.42 11.20
N GLY A 111 6.64 4.83 12.30
CA GLY A 111 7.32 6.13 12.42
C GLY A 111 8.44 6.28 11.36
N VAL A 112 8.75 7.52 10.94
CA VAL A 112 9.78 7.82 9.92
C VAL A 112 11.13 7.15 10.20
N LEU A 113 11.44 6.92 11.46
CA LEU A 113 12.66 6.28 11.93
C LEU A 113 12.48 4.81 12.30
N SER A 114 11.29 4.24 12.07
CA SER A 114 11.07 2.82 12.34
C SER A 114 11.78 1.95 11.30
N ASP A 115 12.22 0.77 11.73
CA ASP A 115 12.89 -0.20 10.88
C ASP A 115 12.11 -0.55 9.59
N PRO A 116 10.79 -0.79 9.63
CA PRO A 116 10.03 -1.10 8.41
C PRO A 116 10.08 0.01 7.37
N ILE A 117 9.95 1.28 7.79
CA ILE A 117 9.99 2.43 6.87
C ILE A 117 11.44 2.69 6.39
N ALA A 118 12.42 2.56 7.28
CA ALA A 118 13.82 2.69 6.90
C ALA A 118 14.22 1.63 5.86
N LYS A 119 13.77 0.38 6.06
CA LYS A 119 13.99 -0.73 5.11
C LYS A 119 13.29 -0.49 3.79
N VAL A 120 12.01 -0.07 3.79
CA VAL A 120 11.24 0.16 2.56
C VAL A 120 11.90 1.14 1.59
N LYS A 121 12.68 2.07 2.13
CA LYS A 121 13.46 3.03 1.33
C LYS A 121 14.59 2.39 0.52
N GLN A 122 15.03 1.20 0.92
CA GLN A 122 16.19 0.48 0.34
C GLN A 122 15.79 -0.79 -0.40
N LEU A 123 14.54 -1.25 -0.26
CA LEU A 123 14.06 -2.45 -0.93
C LEU A 123 14.09 -2.29 -2.45
N LYS A 124 14.50 -3.33 -3.16
CA LYS A 124 14.40 -3.38 -4.61
C LYS A 124 12.93 -3.48 -5.01
N LEU A 125 12.58 -2.71 -6.02
CA LEU A 125 11.27 -2.82 -6.65
C LEU A 125 11.30 -3.91 -7.72
N PRO A 126 10.28 -4.75 -7.82
CA PRO A 126 10.00 -5.47 -9.06
C PRO A 126 9.75 -4.47 -10.19
N ASN A 127 10.05 -4.87 -11.41
CA ASN A 127 9.63 -4.10 -12.58
C ASN A 127 8.10 -3.92 -12.55
N ASN A 128 7.59 -2.81 -13.11
CA ASN A 128 6.16 -2.53 -13.17
C ASN A 128 5.49 -2.26 -11.79
N TRP A 129 6.03 -1.30 -11.04
CA TRP A 129 5.40 -0.82 -9.80
C TRP A 129 4.90 0.60 -9.94
N THR A 130 3.65 0.85 -9.57
CA THR A 130 3.01 2.17 -9.63
C THR A 130 2.52 2.56 -8.23
N ASN A 131 2.76 3.80 -7.80
CA ASN A 131 2.09 4.41 -6.66
C ASN A 131 1.08 5.46 -7.14
N VAL A 132 -0.19 5.25 -6.82
CA VAL A 132 -1.25 6.25 -7.02
C VAL A 132 -1.19 7.25 -5.87
N VAL A 133 -0.85 8.49 -6.21
CA VAL A 133 -0.73 9.61 -5.28
C VAL A 133 -2.04 10.37 -5.26
N THR A 134 -2.72 10.36 -4.14
CA THR A 134 -3.95 11.12 -3.90
C THR A 134 -3.62 12.55 -3.49
N THR A 135 -4.30 13.54 -4.10
CA THR A 135 -3.89 14.94 -4.00
C THR A 135 -4.92 15.87 -3.35
N VAL A 136 -6.10 15.36 -3.03
CA VAL A 136 -7.19 16.16 -2.43
C VAL A 136 -7.45 15.70 -1.01
N GLY A 137 -7.39 16.65 -0.08
CA GLY A 137 -7.72 16.41 1.32
C GLY A 137 -7.21 17.56 2.18
N ALA A 138 -7.75 17.64 3.37
CA ALA A 138 -7.30 18.57 4.39
C ALA A 138 -7.38 17.89 5.75
N SER A 139 -6.26 17.86 6.45
CA SER A 139 -6.22 17.47 7.85
C SER A 139 -5.81 18.68 8.69
N PRO A 140 -6.56 19.04 9.73
CA PRO A 140 -6.19 20.15 10.59
C PRO A 140 -4.86 19.94 11.32
N TRP A 141 -4.32 18.73 11.29
CA TRP A 141 -3.10 18.32 11.97
C TRP A 141 -1.89 18.19 11.04
N ILE A 142 -2.09 18.20 9.73
CA ILE A 142 -1.04 18.08 8.73
C ILE A 142 -0.94 19.39 7.95
N HIS A 143 0.13 20.16 8.16
CA HIS A 143 0.34 21.46 7.53
C HIS A 143 0.83 21.37 6.08
N GLU A 144 1.45 20.25 5.70
CA GLU A 144 1.86 19.98 4.32
C GLU A 144 0.66 19.57 3.46
N SER A 145 0.76 19.71 2.13
CA SER A 145 -0.25 19.19 1.20
C SER A 145 -0.45 17.69 1.41
N ASN A 146 -1.71 17.28 1.59
CA ASN A 146 -2.07 15.92 1.99
C ASN A 146 -3.40 15.49 1.38
N ASP A 147 -3.70 14.21 1.47
CA ASP A 147 -4.96 13.60 1.01
C ASP A 147 -6.01 13.43 2.12
N GLY A 148 -5.81 14.11 3.24
CA GLY A 148 -6.59 13.98 4.47
C GLY A 148 -5.94 13.09 5.53
N VAL A 149 -4.98 12.26 5.14
CA VAL A 149 -4.31 11.26 6.01
C VAL A 149 -2.80 11.25 5.84
N VAL A 150 -2.31 11.26 4.61
CA VAL A 150 -0.90 11.12 4.23
C VAL A 150 -0.44 12.34 3.45
N THR A 151 0.79 12.81 3.68
CA THR A 151 1.34 13.91 2.90
C THR A 151 1.68 13.46 1.48
N ILE A 152 1.42 14.31 0.50
CA ILE A 152 1.79 14.07 -0.91
C ILE A 152 3.29 13.80 -1.03
N ARG A 153 4.09 14.53 -0.27
CA ARG A 153 5.55 14.34 -0.21
C ARG A 153 5.94 12.93 0.21
N SER A 154 5.25 12.35 1.20
CA SER A 154 5.52 10.99 1.66
C SER A 154 5.15 9.95 0.61
N MET A 155 4.04 10.15 -0.11
CA MET A 155 3.64 9.27 -1.20
C MET A 155 4.60 9.32 -2.39
N ARG A 156 5.17 10.50 -2.69
CA ARG A 156 6.15 10.72 -3.78
C ARG A 156 7.60 10.39 -3.39
N PHE A 157 7.84 9.85 -2.21
CA PHE A 157 9.20 9.70 -1.68
C PHE A 157 10.11 8.84 -2.57
N ARG A 158 9.59 7.76 -3.18
CA ARG A 158 10.35 6.88 -4.05
C ARG A 158 10.23 7.34 -5.50
N SER A 159 11.39 7.59 -6.14
CA SER A 159 11.48 8.02 -7.54
C SER A 159 11.73 6.86 -8.53
N ASP A 160 11.89 5.64 -8.01
CA ASP A 160 12.15 4.44 -8.80
C ASP A 160 10.88 3.64 -9.14
N MET A 161 9.71 4.21 -8.87
CA MET A 161 8.40 3.68 -9.25
C MET A 161 7.64 4.71 -10.09
N GLU A 162 6.69 4.26 -10.88
CA GLU A 162 5.79 5.15 -11.61
C GLU A 162 4.84 5.85 -10.62
N LEU A 163 4.66 7.16 -10.78
CA LEU A 163 3.73 7.94 -9.97
C LEU A 163 2.57 8.39 -10.84
N VAL A 164 1.35 8.09 -10.42
CA VAL A 164 0.11 8.57 -11.04
C VAL A 164 -0.68 9.37 -10.03
N GLU A 165 -1.00 10.62 -10.36
CA GLU A 165 -1.73 11.51 -9.46
C GLU A 165 -3.22 11.49 -9.76
N LEU A 166 -4.03 11.33 -8.71
CA LEU A 166 -5.47 11.44 -8.80
C LEU A 166 -5.99 12.51 -7.84
N PRO A 167 -6.94 13.36 -8.28
CA PRO A 167 -7.58 14.37 -7.44
C PRO A 167 -8.65 13.74 -6.53
N LEU A 168 -8.23 12.76 -5.74
CA LEU A 168 -9.05 12.00 -4.80
C LEU A 168 -8.47 12.12 -3.39
N ASN A 169 -9.28 11.86 -2.38
CA ASN A 169 -8.82 11.73 -1.01
C ASN A 169 -8.35 10.29 -0.70
N HIS A 170 -7.83 10.12 0.53
CA HIS A 170 -7.25 8.87 1.01
C HIS A 170 -8.19 7.66 0.92
N TYR A 171 -9.49 7.86 1.05
CA TYR A 171 -10.48 6.79 1.07
C TYR A 171 -11.21 6.62 -0.27
N GLU A 172 -11.38 7.69 -1.03
CA GLU A 172 -12.04 7.64 -2.34
C GLU A 172 -11.25 6.81 -3.35
N VAL A 173 -9.94 6.75 -3.21
CA VAL A 173 -9.06 6.05 -4.15
C VAL A 173 -9.41 4.57 -4.31
N VAL A 174 -9.89 3.88 -3.28
CA VAL A 174 -10.29 2.46 -3.36
C VAL A 174 -11.69 2.26 -3.94
N LEU A 175 -12.46 3.34 -4.14
CA LEU A 175 -13.81 3.34 -4.69
C LEU A 175 -13.87 3.93 -6.11
N SER A 176 -12.74 4.35 -6.67
CA SER A 176 -12.69 5.09 -7.94
C SER A 176 -12.52 4.17 -9.14
N ASN A 177 -13.33 4.40 -10.18
CA ASN A 177 -13.16 3.76 -11.47
C ASN A 177 -11.83 4.12 -12.14
N GLN A 178 -11.32 5.35 -11.94
CA GLN A 178 -9.99 5.74 -12.44
C GLN A 178 -8.89 4.86 -11.84
N THR A 179 -9.01 4.52 -10.56
CA THR A 179 -8.09 3.58 -9.90
C THR A 179 -8.18 2.18 -10.53
N VAL A 180 -9.40 1.71 -10.79
CA VAL A 180 -9.63 0.43 -11.47
C VAL A 180 -8.96 0.40 -12.84
N ASP A 181 -9.13 1.46 -13.63
CA ASP A 181 -8.55 1.56 -14.96
C ASP A 181 -7.02 1.55 -14.94
N ILE A 182 -6.40 2.27 -13.99
CA ILE A 182 -4.96 2.23 -13.77
C ILE A 182 -4.49 0.80 -13.44
N ILE A 183 -5.17 0.11 -12.53
CA ILE A 183 -4.79 -1.26 -12.15
C ILE A 183 -4.90 -2.19 -13.34
N LYS A 184 -5.99 -2.12 -14.12
CA LYS A 184 -6.18 -2.92 -15.36
C LYS A 184 -5.03 -2.72 -16.34
N GLU A 185 -4.68 -1.47 -16.60
CA GLU A 185 -3.58 -1.13 -17.50
C GLU A 185 -2.25 -1.72 -17.01
N ARG A 186 -1.95 -1.64 -15.72
CA ARG A 186 -0.71 -2.20 -15.14
C ARG A 186 -0.67 -3.72 -15.19
N ILE A 187 -1.80 -4.37 -14.98
CA ILE A 187 -1.94 -5.83 -15.14
C ILE A 187 -1.69 -6.24 -16.59
N GLN A 188 -2.21 -5.50 -17.56
CA GLN A 188 -1.98 -5.79 -18.97
C GLN A 188 -0.49 -5.72 -19.33
N ARG A 189 0.24 -4.73 -18.84
CA ARG A 189 1.68 -4.58 -19.06
C ARG A 189 2.54 -5.74 -18.51
N THR A 190 2.00 -6.56 -17.60
CA THR A 190 2.73 -7.73 -17.07
C THR A 190 2.62 -8.94 -18.00
N ASN A 191 1.72 -8.92 -18.99
CA ASN A 191 1.48 -10.02 -19.91
C ASN A 191 2.20 -9.81 -21.26
N ASP A 192 2.74 -8.61 -21.48
CA ASP A 192 3.54 -8.24 -22.65
C ASP A 192 5.05 -8.44 -22.37
#